data_eaaf645f3989bf37cfa7bef3b4145cf3
#
_entry.id   eaaf645f3989bf37cfa7bef3b4145cf3
#
_cell.length_a   1.000
_cell.length_b   1.000
_cell.length_c   1.000
_cell.angle_alpha   90.00
_cell.angle_beta   90.00
_cell.angle_gamma   90.00
#
_symmetry.space_group_name_H-M   'P 1'
#
loop_
_entity.id
_entity.type
_entity.pdbx_description
1 polymer ?
#
loop_
_entity_poly.entity_id
_entity_poly.type
_entity_poly.pdbx_seq_one_letter_code
_entity_poly.pdbx_strand_id
1 'polypeptide(L)'
;MNAKPGLVAIYRWRIADEHVEAFRARWTHATRALKPHGGMGSLFARADDGTYYAVALWPDRETRERAFDATGNSEPWPPAERLEPILLDPIENLWPE
;
A
#
# COMPACT_ATOMS: atom_id res chain seq x y z
N MET A 1 5.80 8.58 -21.87
CA MET A 1 4.83 9.35 -21.07
C MET A 1 4.36 8.50 -19.90
N ASN A 2 4.48 9.03 -18.70
CA ASN A 2 4.08 8.29 -17.51
C ASN A 2 2.60 8.52 -17.21
N ALA A 3 1.89 7.43 -16.98
CA ALA A 3 0.50 7.53 -16.55
C ALA A 3 0.47 8.09 -15.12
N LYS A 4 -0.49 8.96 -14.85
CA LYS A 4 -0.70 9.47 -13.50
C LYS A 4 -1.65 8.55 -12.74
N PRO A 5 -1.45 8.37 -11.44
CA PRO A 5 -2.37 7.55 -10.67
C PRO A 5 -3.77 8.15 -10.60
N GLY A 6 -4.77 7.29 -10.65
CA GLY A 6 -6.16 7.67 -10.49
C GLY A 6 -6.73 7.29 -9.13
N LEU A 7 -5.89 6.67 -8.26
CA LEU A 7 -6.30 6.29 -6.93
C LEU A 7 -5.09 6.32 -6.00
N VAL A 8 -5.28 6.88 -4.80
CA VAL A 8 -4.29 6.78 -3.73
C VAL A 8 -4.91 5.95 -2.61
N ALA A 9 -4.27 4.84 -2.25
CA ALA A 9 -4.73 3.99 -1.16
C ALA A 9 -3.78 4.14 0.01
N ILE A 10 -4.32 4.49 1.17
CA ILE A 10 -3.54 4.68 2.39
C ILE A 10 -3.93 3.59 3.37
N TYR A 11 -2.93 2.79 3.77
CA TYR A 11 -3.09 1.75 4.78
C TYR A 11 -2.36 2.17 6.04
N ARG A 12 -2.91 1.82 7.20
CA ARG A 12 -2.35 2.23 8.47
C ARG A 12 -2.34 1.06 9.45
N TRP A 13 -1.27 0.96 10.22
CA TRP A 13 -1.14 -0.09 11.24
C TRP A 13 -0.46 0.43 12.48
N ARG A 14 -0.80 -0.18 13.60
CA ARG A 14 0.00 -0.09 14.82
C ARG A 14 0.75 -1.39 14.95
N ILE A 15 2.08 -1.31 15.00
CA ILE A 15 2.96 -2.47 14.97
C ILE A 15 3.88 -2.40 16.17
N ALA A 16 3.92 -3.47 16.98
CA ALA A 16 4.87 -3.53 18.08
C ALA A 16 6.30 -3.54 17.53
N ASP A 17 7.22 -2.88 18.24
CA ASP A 17 8.60 -2.72 17.78
C ASP A 17 9.25 -4.05 17.38
N GLU A 18 8.98 -5.11 18.13
CA GLU A 18 9.54 -6.44 17.87
C GLU A 18 9.06 -7.05 16.55
N HIS A 19 7.96 -6.55 15.98
CA HIS A 19 7.37 -7.08 14.75
C HIS A 19 7.60 -6.20 13.52
N VAL A 20 8.23 -5.04 13.68
CA VAL A 20 8.36 -4.06 12.59
C VAL A 20 9.20 -4.61 11.44
N GLU A 21 10.34 -5.23 11.71
CA GLU A 21 11.19 -5.74 10.65
C GLU A 21 10.52 -6.86 9.85
N ALA A 22 9.85 -7.78 10.52
CA ALA A 22 9.13 -8.85 9.85
C ALA A 22 7.97 -8.28 9.02
N PHE A 23 7.28 -7.27 9.57
CA PHE A 23 6.18 -6.63 8.85
C PHE A 23 6.69 -5.91 7.60
N ARG A 24 7.80 -5.18 7.73
CA ARG A 24 8.41 -4.47 6.60
C ARG A 24 8.79 -5.45 5.47
N ALA A 25 9.38 -6.58 5.83
CA ALA A 25 9.75 -7.59 4.84
C ALA A 25 8.52 -8.16 4.13
N ARG A 26 7.46 -8.44 4.87
CA ARG A 26 6.21 -8.95 4.31
C ARG A 26 5.54 -7.92 3.40
N TRP A 27 5.52 -6.65 3.84
CA TRP A 27 4.99 -5.56 3.04
C TRP A 27 5.77 -5.40 1.73
N THR A 28 7.10 -5.47 1.79
CA THR A 28 7.94 -5.36 0.60
C THR A 28 7.61 -6.46 -0.41
N HIS A 29 7.48 -7.68 0.09
CA HIS A 29 7.15 -8.82 -0.75
C HIS A 29 5.77 -8.64 -1.41
N ALA A 30 4.77 -8.26 -0.64
CA ALA A 30 3.42 -8.05 -1.14
C ALA A 30 3.37 -6.93 -2.18
N THR A 31 4.07 -5.82 -1.92
CA THR A 31 4.09 -4.68 -2.82
C THR A 31 4.73 -5.04 -4.17
N ARG A 32 5.82 -5.78 -4.13
CA ARG A 32 6.48 -6.24 -5.36
C ARG A 32 5.60 -7.21 -6.14
N ALA A 33 4.84 -8.05 -5.45
CA ALA A 33 3.93 -8.99 -6.11
C ALA A 33 2.77 -8.29 -6.82
N LEU A 34 2.38 -7.10 -6.36
CA LEU A 34 1.29 -6.34 -6.96
C LEU A 34 1.72 -5.58 -8.22
N LYS A 35 3.02 -5.34 -8.40
CA LYS A 35 3.51 -4.52 -9.50
C LYS A 35 3.13 -5.08 -10.88
N PRO A 36 3.28 -6.39 -11.17
CA PRO A 36 2.85 -6.93 -12.46
C PRO A 36 1.34 -6.82 -12.70
N HIS A 37 0.56 -6.60 -11.66
CA HIS A 37 -0.90 -6.49 -11.75
C HIS A 37 -1.40 -5.06 -11.78
N GLY A 38 -0.51 -4.09 -11.98
CA GLY A 38 -0.88 -2.69 -12.16
C GLY A 38 -0.56 -1.76 -11.02
N GLY A 39 0.09 -2.24 -9.96
CA GLY A 39 0.54 -1.37 -8.88
C GLY A 39 1.56 -0.36 -9.39
N MET A 40 1.37 0.91 -9.04
CA MET A 40 2.20 2.02 -9.54
C MET A 40 3.26 2.45 -8.54
N GLY A 41 3.44 1.68 -7.48
CA GLY A 41 4.41 1.98 -6.45
C GLY A 41 3.76 2.30 -5.12
N SER A 42 4.55 2.17 -4.07
CA SER A 42 4.08 2.40 -2.72
C SER A 42 5.28 2.78 -1.85
N LEU A 43 5.01 3.48 -0.76
CA LEU A 43 6.03 3.72 0.24
C LEU A 43 5.50 3.31 1.61
N PHE A 44 6.41 2.90 2.48
CA PHE A 44 6.12 2.53 3.85
C PHE A 44 6.77 3.56 4.76
N ALA A 45 5.98 4.17 5.61
CA ALA A 45 6.44 5.31 6.40
C ALA A 45 5.89 5.23 7.82
N ARG A 46 6.50 6.00 8.71
CA ARG A 46 6.09 6.06 10.11
C ARG A 46 5.77 7.50 10.46
N ALA A 47 4.61 7.70 11.08
CA ALA A 47 4.21 9.02 11.57
C ALA A 47 4.83 9.30 12.93
N ASP A 48 4.81 10.58 13.33
CA ASP A 48 5.39 11.01 14.61
C ASP A 48 4.74 10.34 15.82
N ASP A 49 3.47 9.95 15.69
CA ASP A 49 2.76 9.26 16.77
C ASP A 49 3.05 7.76 16.84
N GLY A 50 3.92 7.26 15.95
CA GLY A 50 4.29 5.86 15.91
C GLY A 50 3.41 4.98 15.01
N THR A 51 2.38 5.53 14.41
CA THR A 51 1.54 4.79 13.46
C THR A 51 2.29 4.58 12.15
N TYR A 52 2.20 3.37 11.60
CA TYR A 52 2.84 3.04 10.32
C TYR A 52 1.83 3.20 9.20
N TYR A 53 2.31 3.71 8.07
CA TYR A 53 1.51 4.01 6.89
C TYR A 53 2.11 3.34 5.66
N ALA A 54 1.26 2.86 4.77
CA ALA A 54 1.66 2.55 3.40
C ALA A 54 0.81 3.42 2.48
N VAL A 55 1.47 4.11 1.57
CA VAL A 55 0.80 4.96 0.59
C VAL A 55 1.01 4.32 -0.77
N ALA A 56 -0.05 3.78 -1.36
CA ALA A 56 0.02 3.04 -2.60
C ALA A 56 -0.71 3.80 -3.71
N LEU A 57 -0.13 3.77 -4.90
CA LEU A 57 -0.69 4.44 -6.07
C LEU A 57 -1.21 3.40 -7.07
N TRP A 58 -2.38 3.65 -7.62
CA TRP A 58 -3.04 2.75 -8.55
C TRP A 58 -3.62 3.53 -9.75
N PRO A 59 -3.75 2.89 -10.92
CA PRO A 59 -4.42 3.56 -12.04
C PRO A 59 -5.89 3.87 -11.73
N ASP A 60 -6.58 2.93 -11.07
CA ASP A 60 -7.99 3.05 -10.72
C ASP A 60 -8.37 1.99 -9.69
N ARG A 61 -9.60 2.06 -9.19
CA ARG A 61 -10.10 1.14 -8.16
C ARG A 61 -10.22 -0.30 -8.67
N GLU A 62 -10.66 -0.45 -9.90
CA GLU A 62 -10.86 -1.77 -10.49
C GLU A 62 -9.55 -2.54 -10.62
N THR A 63 -8.48 -1.86 -11.07
CA THR A 63 -7.16 -2.47 -11.17
C THR A 63 -6.67 -2.95 -9.82
N ARG A 64 -6.86 -2.13 -8.78
CA ARG A 64 -6.48 -2.49 -7.41
C ARG A 64 -7.22 -3.74 -6.95
N GLU A 65 -8.53 -3.80 -7.14
CA GLU A 65 -9.32 -4.96 -6.73
C GLU A 65 -8.90 -6.23 -7.46
N ARG A 66 -8.70 -6.13 -8.77
CA ARG A 66 -8.23 -7.28 -9.55
C ARG A 66 -6.85 -7.76 -9.12
N ALA A 67 -5.97 -6.81 -8.78
CA ALA A 67 -4.63 -7.16 -8.32
C ALA A 67 -4.66 -7.93 -7.00
N PHE A 68 -5.48 -7.51 -6.06
CA PHE A 68 -5.61 -8.21 -4.80
C PHE A 68 -6.24 -9.59 -4.98
N ASP A 69 -7.24 -9.71 -5.85
CA ASP A 69 -7.84 -11.01 -6.16
C ASP A 69 -6.83 -11.96 -6.80
N ALA A 70 -6.02 -11.43 -7.71
CA ALA A 70 -5.05 -12.24 -8.44
C ALA A 70 -3.88 -12.72 -7.57
N THR A 71 -3.42 -11.89 -6.64
CA THR A 71 -2.27 -12.24 -5.81
C THR A 71 -2.65 -13.11 -4.61
N GLY A 72 -3.90 -13.00 -4.14
CA GLY A 72 -4.34 -13.72 -2.96
C GLY A 72 -3.60 -13.33 -1.70
N ASN A 73 -3.84 -14.06 -0.62
CA ASN A 73 -3.19 -13.84 0.65
C ASN A 73 -2.76 -15.18 1.23
N SER A 74 -1.80 -15.82 0.55
CA SER A 74 -1.37 -17.16 0.93
C SER A 74 -0.45 -17.17 2.16
N GLU A 75 0.24 -16.07 2.44
CA GLU A 75 1.15 -15.98 3.57
C GLU A 75 0.59 -15.08 4.66
N PRO A 76 0.68 -15.52 5.93
CA PRO A 76 0.19 -14.68 7.03
C PRO A 76 1.08 -13.44 7.21
N TRP A 77 0.45 -12.37 7.70
CA TRP A 77 1.17 -11.17 8.08
C TRP A 77 1.58 -11.24 9.54
N PRO A 78 2.72 -10.65 9.91
CA PRO A 78 3.08 -10.52 11.31
C PRO A 78 2.01 -9.78 12.11
N PRO A 79 1.94 -9.98 13.43
CA PRO A 79 0.92 -9.32 14.24
C PRO A 79 0.96 -7.80 14.12
N ALA A 80 -0.20 -7.21 13.90
CA ALA A 80 -0.36 -5.76 13.84
C ALA A 80 -1.84 -5.40 13.99
N GLU A 81 -2.11 -4.23 14.54
CA GLU A 81 -3.47 -3.71 14.59
C GLU A 81 -3.71 -2.94 13.29
N ARG A 82 -4.63 -3.42 12.48
CA ARG A 82 -4.97 -2.77 11.21
C ARG A 82 -6.05 -1.73 11.44
N LEU A 83 -5.81 -0.52 10.96
CA LEU A 83 -6.80 0.55 10.96
C LEU A 83 -7.52 0.56 9.61
N GLU A 84 -8.67 1.24 9.54
CA GLU A 84 -9.42 1.32 8.29
C GLU A 84 -8.59 1.98 7.19
N PRO A 85 -8.54 1.38 6.00
CA PRO A 85 -7.85 2.01 4.87
C PRO A 85 -8.60 3.25 4.38
N ILE A 86 -7.84 4.18 3.82
CA ILE A 86 -8.37 5.41 3.24
C ILE A 86 -8.12 5.37 1.75
N LEU A 87 -9.18 5.51 0.96
CA LEU A 87 -9.05 5.57 -0.50
C LEU A 87 -9.35 6.99 -0.94
N LEU A 88 -8.43 7.57 -1.70
CA LEU A 88 -8.52 8.95 -2.16
C LEU A 88 -8.56 8.98 -3.68
N ASP A 89 -9.51 9.72 -4.24
CA ASP A 89 -9.57 9.97 -5.68
C ASP A 89 -8.87 11.31 -5.94
N PRO A 90 -7.73 11.31 -6.65
CA PRO A 90 -7.03 12.56 -6.93
C PRO A 90 -7.89 13.49 -7.76
N ILE A 91 -7.99 14.73 -7.34
CA ILE A 91 -8.72 15.76 -8.09
C ILE A 91 -7.76 16.47 -9.04
N GLU A 92 -6.56 16.75 -8.57
CA GLU A 92 -5.51 17.36 -9.37
C GLU A 92 -4.19 16.72 -8.99
N ASN A 93 -3.37 16.40 -9.99
CA ASN A 93 -2.10 15.73 -9.74
C ASN A 93 -0.97 16.49 -10.41
N LEU A 94 -0.16 17.14 -9.59
CA LEU A 94 1.02 17.89 -10.04
C LEU A 94 2.32 17.11 -9.80
N TRP A 95 2.23 15.83 -9.53
CA TRP A 95 3.38 14.99 -9.19
C TRP A 95 3.66 13.97 -10.28
N PRO A 96 4.90 13.87 -10.71
CA PRO A 96 5.87 14.97 -10.77
C PRO A 96 5.47 15.92 -11.88
N GLU A 97 5.77 17.16 -11.71
CA GLU A 97 5.46 18.15 -12.76
C GLU A 97 6.46 18.07 -13.90
#